data_cdea23852f52f2f1cda4e36e4e29fe50
#
_entry.id   cdea23852f52f2f1cda4e36e4e29fe50
#
_cell.length_a   1.000
_cell.length_b   1.000
_cell.length_c   1.000
_cell.angle_alpha   90.00
_cell.angle_beta   90.00
_cell.angle_gamma   90.00
#
_symmetry.space_group_name_H-M   'P 1'
#
loop_
_entity.id
_entity.type
_entity.pdbx_description
1 polymer ?
#
loop_
_entity_poly.entity_id
_entity_poly.type
_entity_poly.pdbx_seq_one_letter_code
_entity_poly.pdbx_strand_id
1 'polypeptide(L)'
;KKEEYYLFSDEDSDTVSKPTLDYEQYCKLEEFLKAKDNPALLPIQIAYYTGLRIGEVCALTWRDINLDEQYLTVRRSIRYNGDRHKTEIGATKRKKIRTVDFCDTLAAILKAAKTEQHKNRFRYGELYNLNYYLEVKEKDRTYYEVYSLPRMEEVPDGYKEISFVCLRPD
;
A
#
# COMPACT_ATOMS: atom_id res chain seq x y z
N LYS A 1 -8.33 -32.25 -3.62
CA LYS A 1 -8.44 -32.64 -2.19
C LYS A 1 -8.30 -31.34 -1.40
N LYS A 2 -9.37 -30.90 -0.72
CA LYS A 2 -9.27 -29.86 0.30
C LYS A 2 -8.53 -30.47 1.46
N GLU A 3 -7.38 -29.91 1.84
CA GLU A 3 -6.76 -30.18 3.11
C GLU A 3 -7.67 -29.65 4.19
N GLU A 4 -8.24 -30.54 5.00
CA GLU A 4 -8.93 -30.17 6.22
C GLU A 4 -7.89 -29.70 7.21
N TYR A 5 -7.88 -28.40 7.47
CA TYR A 5 -7.11 -27.86 8.58
C TYR A 5 -7.82 -28.24 9.88
N TYR A 6 -7.22 -29.12 10.65
CA TYR A 6 -7.67 -29.38 12.00
C TYR A 6 -7.46 -28.13 12.84
N LEU A 7 -8.57 -27.53 13.25
CA LEU A 7 -8.55 -26.30 14.05
C LEU A 7 -8.23 -26.56 15.53
N PHE A 8 -8.26 -27.82 15.94
CA PHE A 8 -7.98 -28.25 17.30
C PHE A 8 -7.28 -29.60 17.28
N SER A 9 -6.02 -29.69 17.69
CA SER A 9 -5.39 -30.90 18.14
C SER A 9 -5.06 -30.74 19.62
N ASP A 10 -5.40 -31.71 20.43
CA ASP A 10 -5.13 -31.71 21.87
C ASP A 10 -3.62 -31.77 22.22
N GLU A 11 -2.77 -31.86 21.20
CA GLU A 11 -1.32 -31.94 21.32
C GLU A 11 -0.56 -30.63 21.00
N ASP A 12 -1.23 -29.58 20.50
CA ASP A 12 -0.59 -28.32 20.13
C ASP A 12 -0.68 -27.27 21.24
N SER A 13 -0.07 -27.56 22.37
CA SER A 13 0.25 -26.52 23.37
C SER A 13 1.45 -25.64 22.97
N ASP A 14 2.17 -25.97 21.92
CA ASP A 14 3.18 -25.13 21.30
C ASP A 14 2.54 -24.23 20.24
N THR A 15 1.77 -23.24 20.69
CA THR A 15 1.49 -22.07 19.84
C THR A 15 2.82 -21.41 19.54
N VAL A 16 3.39 -21.74 18.39
CA VAL A 16 4.50 -20.97 17.82
C VAL A 16 3.99 -19.56 17.66
N SER A 17 4.25 -18.72 18.65
CA SER A 17 3.90 -17.30 18.57
C SER A 17 4.60 -16.75 17.36
N LYS A 18 3.82 -16.24 16.39
CA LYS A 18 4.42 -15.58 15.23
C LYS A 18 5.31 -14.47 15.78
N PRO A 19 6.59 -14.43 15.40
CA PRO A 19 7.50 -13.41 15.90
C PRO A 19 6.92 -12.04 15.53
N THR A 20 6.72 -11.20 16.52
CA THR A 20 6.31 -9.80 16.36
C THR A 20 7.53 -8.93 16.63
N LEU A 21 7.65 -7.83 15.89
CA LEU A 21 8.67 -6.83 16.15
C LEU A 21 8.32 -6.06 17.42
N ASP A 22 9.25 -6.00 18.36
CA ASP A 22 9.18 -5.04 19.46
C ASP A 22 9.61 -3.64 19.00
N TYR A 23 9.46 -2.65 19.86
CA TYR A 23 9.78 -1.26 19.52
C TYR A 23 11.26 -1.05 19.17
N GLU A 24 12.17 -1.69 19.90
CA GLU A 24 13.62 -1.56 19.66
C GLU A 24 14.01 -2.17 18.29
N GLN A 25 13.44 -3.33 17.97
CA GLN A 25 13.65 -3.98 16.67
C GLN A 25 13.07 -3.14 15.53
N TYR A 26 11.91 -2.51 15.74
CA TYR A 26 11.33 -1.59 14.77
C TYR A 26 12.23 -0.37 14.53
N CYS A 27 12.77 0.25 15.58
CA CYS A 27 13.69 1.39 15.43
C CYS A 27 14.94 1.00 14.63
N LYS A 28 15.54 -0.15 14.93
CA LYS A 28 16.72 -0.65 14.18
C LYS A 28 16.39 -0.90 12.69
N LEU A 29 15.21 -1.47 12.42
CA LEU A 29 14.74 -1.67 11.04
C LEU A 29 14.53 -0.34 10.32
N GLU A 30 13.90 0.62 10.98
CA GLU A 30 13.66 1.96 10.44
C GLU A 30 14.97 2.68 10.10
N GLU A 31 15.96 2.66 11.01
CA GLU A 31 17.29 3.23 10.78
C GLU A 31 18.01 2.56 9.61
N PHE A 32 17.96 1.23 9.54
CA PHE A 32 18.54 0.47 8.44
C PHE A 32 17.92 0.85 7.08
N LEU A 33 16.59 0.95 7.01
CA LEU A 33 15.89 1.32 5.80
C LEU A 33 16.16 2.77 5.38
N LYS A 34 16.26 3.69 6.34
CA LYS A 34 16.65 5.09 6.11
C LYS A 34 18.07 5.19 5.55
N ALA A 35 19.02 4.48 6.15
CA ALA A 35 20.42 4.48 5.71
C ALA A 35 20.62 3.94 4.28
N LYS A 36 19.69 3.11 3.80
CA LYS A 36 19.70 2.51 2.47
C LYS A 36 18.81 3.23 1.45
N ASP A 37 18.15 4.31 1.85
CA ASP A 37 17.11 4.98 1.04
C ASP A 37 16.10 3.97 0.46
N ASN A 38 15.68 3.04 1.30
CA ASN A 38 14.89 1.89 0.86
C ASN A 38 13.41 2.28 0.71
N PRO A 39 12.79 2.05 -0.46
CA PRO A 39 11.38 2.41 -0.71
C PRO A 39 10.37 1.66 0.19
N ALA A 40 10.78 0.60 0.86
CA ALA A 40 9.95 -0.10 1.84
C ALA A 40 9.76 0.68 3.15
N LEU A 41 10.53 1.75 3.40
CA LEU A 41 10.48 2.52 4.63
C LEU A 41 9.07 3.08 4.89
N LEU A 42 8.52 3.84 3.96
CA LEU A 42 7.21 4.48 4.13
C LEU A 42 6.07 3.47 4.33
N PRO A 43 5.92 2.41 3.51
CA PRO A 43 4.89 1.40 3.75
C PRO A 43 5.06 0.67 5.10
N ILE A 44 6.28 0.42 5.57
CA ILE A 44 6.53 -0.21 6.87
C ILE A 44 6.13 0.74 8.01
N GLN A 45 6.46 2.03 7.93
CA GLN A 45 6.05 3.03 8.91
C GLN A 45 4.51 3.14 8.98
N ILE A 46 3.83 3.22 7.84
CA ILE A 46 2.36 3.24 7.82
C ILE A 46 1.79 1.98 8.45
N ALA A 47 2.30 0.79 8.07
CA ALA A 47 1.83 -0.47 8.63
C ALA A 47 2.03 -0.54 10.15
N TYR A 48 3.18 -0.07 10.65
CA TYR A 48 3.51 -0.07 12.07
C TYR A 48 2.56 0.79 12.89
N TYR A 49 2.32 2.04 12.45
CA TYR A 49 1.47 2.97 13.21
C TYR A 49 -0.04 2.72 13.06
N THR A 50 -0.48 1.98 12.03
CA THR A 50 -1.91 1.80 11.74
C THR A 50 -2.40 0.36 11.85
N GLY A 51 -1.51 -0.62 11.90
CA GLY A 51 -1.87 -2.04 11.87
C GLY A 51 -2.49 -2.51 10.55
N LEU A 52 -2.34 -1.76 9.47
CA LEU A 52 -2.89 -2.12 8.16
C LEU A 52 -2.12 -3.30 7.55
N ARG A 53 -2.83 -4.10 6.76
CA ARG A 53 -2.18 -5.11 5.92
C ARG A 53 -1.39 -4.45 4.80
N ILE A 54 -0.25 -5.05 4.40
CA ILE A 54 0.61 -4.46 3.37
C ILE A 54 -0.13 -4.14 2.06
N GLY A 55 -1.02 -5.01 1.61
CA GLY A 55 -1.82 -4.72 0.41
C GLY A 55 -2.80 -3.55 0.58
N GLU A 56 -3.27 -3.28 1.79
CA GLU A 56 -4.09 -2.11 2.11
C GLU A 56 -3.21 -0.84 2.13
N VAL A 57 -2.03 -0.92 2.73
CA VAL A 57 -1.04 0.18 2.76
C VAL A 57 -0.63 0.59 1.34
N CYS A 58 -0.24 -0.37 0.50
CA CYS A 58 0.16 -0.10 -0.89
C CYS A 58 -0.99 0.44 -1.75
N ALA A 59 -2.25 0.19 -1.36
CA ALA A 59 -3.42 0.70 -2.06
C ALA A 59 -3.90 2.09 -1.60
N LEU A 60 -3.26 2.68 -0.58
CA LEU A 60 -3.60 4.02 -0.11
C LEU A 60 -3.29 5.07 -1.17
N THR A 61 -4.20 6.00 -1.35
CA THR A 61 -4.01 7.20 -2.17
C THR A 61 -4.06 8.45 -1.29
N TRP A 62 -3.52 9.56 -1.77
CA TRP A 62 -3.59 10.82 -1.03
C TRP A 62 -5.02 11.31 -0.78
N ARG A 63 -6.01 10.85 -1.57
CA ARG A 63 -7.44 11.13 -1.34
C ARG A 63 -8.02 10.35 -0.15
N ASP A 64 -7.36 9.29 0.27
CA ASP A 64 -7.80 8.48 1.41
C ASP A 64 -7.27 9.02 2.75
N ILE A 65 -6.38 10.01 2.74
CA ILE A 65 -5.71 10.56 3.93
C ILE A 65 -6.19 11.97 4.23
N ASN A 66 -6.72 12.15 5.43
CA ASN A 66 -6.98 13.47 6.02
C ASN A 66 -5.85 13.79 7.01
N LEU A 67 -4.92 14.67 6.62
CA LEU A 67 -3.77 15.05 7.43
C LEU A 67 -4.13 16.04 8.56
N ASP A 68 -5.22 16.75 8.43
CA ASP A 68 -5.65 17.76 9.41
C ASP A 68 -6.39 17.10 10.57
N GLU A 69 -7.27 16.15 10.26
CA GLU A 69 -8.02 15.38 11.25
C GLU A 69 -7.34 14.05 11.60
N GLN A 70 -6.16 13.74 11.00
CA GLN A 70 -5.29 12.61 11.28
C GLN A 70 -5.98 11.24 11.20
N TYR A 71 -6.74 11.02 10.14
CA TYR A 71 -7.28 9.69 9.83
C TYR A 71 -7.04 9.30 8.37
N LEU A 72 -7.10 8.01 8.11
CA LEU A 72 -7.10 7.45 6.76
C LEU A 72 -8.27 6.50 6.55
N THR A 73 -8.71 6.37 5.30
CA THR A 73 -9.84 5.51 4.93
C THR A 73 -9.34 4.33 4.11
N VAL A 74 -9.52 3.12 4.62
CA VAL A 74 -9.16 1.87 3.94
C VAL A 74 -10.33 1.42 3.07
N ARG A 75 -10.19 1.53 1.76
CA ARG A 75 -11.25 1.20 0.77
C ARG A 75 -10.91 -0.01 -0.07
N ARG A 76 -9.62 -0.25 -0.31
CA ARG A 76 -9.12 -1.19 -1.31
C ARG A 76 -7.85 -1.89 -0.84
N SER A 77 -7.43 -2.89 -1.59
CA SER A 77 -6.18 -3.60 -1.38
C SER A 77 -5.52 -3.87 -2.72
N ILE A 78 -4.22 -3.75 -2.79
CA ILE A 78 -3.40 -4.14 -3.94
C ILE A 78 -2.89 -5.57 -3.73
N ARG A 79 -2.79 -6.31 -4.83
CA ARG A 79 -2.13 -7.60 -4.90
C ARG A 79 -1.40 -7.74 -6.23
N TYR A 80 -0.31 -8.47 -6.23
CA TYR A 80 0.32 -8.93 -7.45
C TYR A 80 -0.30 -10.25 -7.86
N ASN A 81 -0.75 -10.34 -9.11
CA ASN A 81 -1.24 -11.58 -9.71
C ASN A 81 -0.11 -12.20 -10.52
N GLY A 82 0.49 -13.27 -9.99
CA GLY A 82 1.64 -13.94 -10.59
C GLY A 82 1.33 -14.57 -11.94
N ASP A 83 0.12 -15.12 -12.11
CA ASP A 83 -0.28 -15.78 -13.36
C ASP A 83 -0.38 -14.80 -14.54
N ARG A 84 -0.75 -13.56 -14.25
CA ARG A 84 -0.94 -12.50 -15.25
C ARG A 84 0.21 -11.51 -15.30
N HIS A 85 1.15 -11.61 -14.38
CA HIS A 85 2.22 -10.62 -14.17
C HIS A 85 1.68 -9.17 -14.06
N LYS A 86 0.57 -9.00 -13.34
CA LYS A 86 -0.13 -7.73 -13.20
C LYS A 86 -0.37 -7.35 -11.75
N THR A 87 -0.31 -6.07 -11.48
CA THR A 87 -0.74 -5.50 -10.20
C THR A 87 -2.23 -5.17 -10.28
N GLU A 88 -3.02 -5.73 -9.39
CA GLU A 88 -4.46 -5.58 -9.35
C GLU A 88 -4.91 -4.85 -8.08
N ILE A 89 -5.86 -3.92 -8.23
CA ILE A 89 -6.60 -3.32 -7.11
C ILE A 89 -7.94 -4.04 -6.98
N GLY A 90 -8.27 -4.44 -5.77
CA GLY A 90 -9.54 -5.05 -5.43
C GLY A 90 -10.08 -4.55 -4.10
N ALA A 91 -11.22 -5.11 -3.71
CA ALA A 91 -11.80 -4.84 -2.39
C ALA A 91 -10.90 -5.41 -1.27
N THR A 92 -11.02 -4.85 -0.08
CA THR A 92 -10.43 -5.43 1.14
C THR A 92 -10.97 -6.84 1.39
N LYS A 93 -10.23 -7.67 2.13
CA LYS A 93 -10.60 -9.08 2.41
C LYS A 93 -12.04 -9.25 2.93
N ARG A 94 -12.56 -8.27 3.67
CA ARG A 94 -13.94 -8.29 4.22
C ARG A 94 -14.90 -7.39 3.44
N LYS A 95 -14.48 -6.78 2.34
CA LYS A 95 -15.27 -5.82 1.54
C LYS A 95 -15.84 -4.64 2.36
N LYS A 96 -15.22 -4.32 3.51
CA LYS A 96 -15.65 -3.23 4.39
C LYS A 96 -14.71 -2.04 4.25
N ILE A 97 -15.30 -0.86 4.10
CA ILE A 97 -14.59 0.41 4.21
C ILE A 97 -14.50 0.75 5.70
N ARG A 98 -13.33 1.21 6.15
CA ARG A 98 -13.11 1.64 7.52
C ARG A 98 -12.16 2.82 7.58
N THR A 99 -12.29 3.63 8.59
CA THR A 99 -11.33 4.67 8.97
C THR A 99 -10.39 4.14 10.06
N VAL A 100 -9.19 4.67 10.06
CA VAL A 100 -8.17 4.40 11.08
C VAL A 100 -7.51 5.73 11.39
N ASP A 101 -7.54 6.11 12.67
CA ASP A 101 -6.85 7.29 13.15
C ASP A 101 -5.36 7.03 13.28
N PHE A 102 -4.56 8.09 13.19
CA PHE A 102 -3.11 7.97 13.33
C PHE A 102 -2.54 9.15 14.15
N CYS A 103 -1.35 8.92 14.71
CA CYS A 103 -0.68 9.86 15.60
C CYS A 103 0.09 10.95 14.85
N ASP A 104 0.52 11.99 15.59
CA ASP A 104 1.33 13.11 15.08
C ASP A 104 2.61 12.66 14.37
N THR A 105 3.25 11.60 14.87
CA THR A 105 4.46 11.05 14.25
C THR A 105 4.19 10.60 12.82
N LEU A 106 3.11 9.81 12.60
CA LEU A 106 2.76 9.38 11.26
C LEU A 106 2.28 10.56 10.40
N ALA A 107 1.58 11.55 10.99
CA ALA A 107 1.19 12.76 10.27
C ALA A 107 2.41 13.50 9.72
N ALA A 108 3.47 13.67 10.52
CA ALA A 108 4.72 14.29 10.08
C ALA A 108 5.40 13.51 8.96
N ILE A 109 5.47 12.17 9.08
CA ILE A 109 6.02 11.28 8.05
C ILE A 109 5.24 11.42 6.73
N LEU A 110 3.92 11.39 6.77
CA LEU A 110 3.07 11.51 5.59
C LEU A 110 3.18 12.89 4.92
N LYS A 111 3.27 13.97 5.71
CA LYS A 111 3.51 15.33 5.19
C LYS A 111 4.86 15.43 4.46
N ALA A 112 5.91 14.86 5.05
CA ALA A 112 7.23 14.81 4.42
C ALA A 112 7.21 13.99 3.12
N ALA A 113 6.59 12.81 3.13
CA ALA A 113 6.47 11.96 1.95
C ALA A 113 5.70 12.64 0.81
N LYS A 114 4.60 13.32 1.13
CA LYS A 114 3.82 14.08 0.13
C LYS A 114 4.65 15.20 -0.49
N THR A 115 5.40 15.92 0.34
CA THR A 115 6.30 16.99 -0.12
C THR A 115 7.39 16.44 -1.03
N GLU A 116 7.99 15.32 -0.67
CA GLU A 116 9.05 14.70 -1.47
C GLU A 116 8.51 14.17 -2.82
N GLN A 117 7.33 13.55 -2.85
CA GLN A 117 6.71 13.17 -4.11
C GLN A 117 6.45 14.38 -5.02
N HIS A 118 6.00 15.51 -4.46
CA HIS A 118 5.82 16.72 -5.25
C HIS A 118 7.16 17.24 -5.79
N LYS A 119 8.23 17.28 -4.98
CA LYS A 119 9.56 17.66 -5.43
C LYS A 119 10.07 16.76 -6.55
N ASN A 120 9.88 15.45 -6.42
CA ASN A 120 10.30 14.48 -7.43
C ASN A 120 9.53 14.67 -8.74
N ARG A 121 8.22 14.92 -8.67
CA ARG A 121 7.43 15.25 -9.86
C ARG A 121 7.95 16.48 -10.60
N PHE A 122 8.42 17.51 -9.88
CA PHE A 122 9.07 18.68 -10.51
C PHE A 122 10.46 18.36 -11.03
N ARG A 123 11.27 17.62 -10.27
CA ARG A 123 12.66 17.29 -10.62
C ARG A 123 12.74 16.46 -11.90
N TYR A 124 11.89 15.46 -12.03
CA TYR A 124 11.89 14.52 -13.16
C TYR A 124 11.02 14.99 -14.33
N GLY A 125 10.10 15.93 -14.13
CA GLY A 125 9.28 16.51 -15.19
C GLY A 125 8.55 15.44 -16.01
N GLU A 126 8.87 15.37 -17.32
CA GLU A 126 8.28 14.40 -18.24
C GLU A 126 8.76 12.95 -18.01
N LEU A 127 9.90 12.77 -17.36
CA LEU A 127 10.41 11.44 -17.03
C LEU A 127 9.73 10.85 -15.77
N TYR A 128 8.90 11.64 -15.07
CA TYR A 128 8.19 11.16 -13.90
C TYR A 128 7.05 10.24 -14.30
N ASN A 129 7.11 8.98 -13.87
CA ASN A 129 6.05 8.02 -14.11
C ASN A 129 4.79 8.34 -13.30
N LEU A 130 3.66 8.39 -13.97
CA LEU A 130 2.34 8.48 -13.36
C LEU A 130 1.70 7.10 -13.26
N ASN A 131 0.90 6.91 -12.21
CA ASN A 131 0.17 5.67 -12.05
C ASN A 131 -1.25 5.83 -12.59
N TYR A 132 -1.69 4.84 -13.32
CA TYR A 132 -3.03 4.75 -13.89
C TYR A 132 -3.68 3.43 -13.49
N TYR A 133 -4.99 3.40 -13.47
CA TYR A 133 -5.73 2.16 -13.37
C TYR A 133 -6.72 2.03 -14.52
N LEU A 134 -6.92 0.80 -14.95
CA LEU A 134 -7.88 0.38 -15.96
C LEU A 134 -8.89 -0.57 -15.36
N GLU A 135 -10.19 -0.31 -15.55
CA GLU A 135 -11.24 -1.23 -15.13
C GLU A 135 -11.32 -2.43 -16.09
N VAL A 136 -11.16 -3.63 -15.54
CA VAL A 136 -11.29 -4.88 -16.28
C VAL A 136 -12.52 -5.63 -15.79
N LYS A 137 -13.45 -5.89 -16.71
CA LYS A 137 -14.69 -6.64 -16.45
C LYS A 137 -14.56 -8.05 -17.03
N GLU A 138 -14.56 -9.03 -16.16
CA GLU A 138 -14.70 -10.46 -16.50
C GLU A 138 -16.10 -10.94 -16.14
N LYS A 139 -16.49 -12.13 -16.66
CA LYS A 139 -17.86 -12.66 -16.48
C LYS A 139 -18.35 -12.60 -15.03
N ASP A 140 -17.46 -12.87 -14.06
CA ASP A 140 -17.83 -13.05 -12.66
C ASP A 140 -17.22 -12.00 -11.71
N ARG A 141 -16.37 -11.10 -12.22
CA ARG A 141 -15.70 -10.09 -11.39
C ARG A 141 -15.28 -8.85 -12.15
N THR A 142 -15.26 -7.74 -11.40
CA THR A 142 -14.61 -6.50 -11.84
C THR A 142 -13.39 -6.27 -10.96
N TYR A 143 -12.26 -5.96 -11.56
CA TYR A 143 -11.02 -5.57 -10.88
C TYR A 143 -10.35 -4.46 -11.68
N TYR A 144 -9.29 -3.87 -11.11
CA TYR A 144 -8.59 -2.76 -11.73
C TYR A 144 -7.12 -3.11 -11.86
N GLU A 145 -6.59 -3.10 -13.07
CA GLU A 145 -5.16 -3.24 -13.33
C GLU A 145 -4.45 -1.91 -13.14
N VAL A 146 -3.25 -1.94 -12.55
CA VAL A 146 -2.41 -0.76 -12.32
C VAL A 146 -1.28 -0.74 -13.33
N TYR A 147 -1.05 0.43 -13.89
CA TYR A 147 0.03 0.70 -14.84
C TYR A 147 0.83 1.91 -14.36
N SER A 148 2.16 1.81 -14.42
CA SER A 148 3.08 2.93 -14.22
C SER A 148 3.64 3.33 -15.58
N LEU A 149 3.34 4.51 -16.04
CA LEU A 149 3.64 4.98 -17.39
C LEU A 149 4.21 6.40 -17.33
N PRO A 150 5.10 6.77 -18.26
CA PRO A 150 5.52 8.15 -18.41
C PRO A 150 4.31 9.07 -18.57
N ARG A 151 4.48 10.33 -18.23
CA ARG A 151 3.45 11.34 -18.46
C ARG A 151 3.12 11.38 -19.94
N MET A 152 1.87 11.05 -20.27
CA MET A 152 1.36 11.06 -21.64
C MET A 152 0.63 12.36 -21.92
N GLU A 153 0.77 12.91 -23.14
CA GLU A 153 0.00 14.06 -23.60
C GLU A 153 -1.49 13.71 -23.68
N GLU A 154 -1.79 12.50 -24.18
CA GLU A 154 -3.15 11.96 -24.24
C GLU A 154 -3.21 10.63 -23.50
N VAL A 155 -4.06 10.57 -22.48
CA VAL A 155 -4.32 9.32 -21.74
C VAL A 155 -5.32 8.49 -22.53
N PRO A 156 -5.01 7.20 -22.86
CA PRO A 156 -5.93 6.36 -23.60
C PRO A 156 -7.28 6.19 -22.90
N ASP A 157 -8.34 5.97 -23.67
CA ASP A 157 -9.68 5.77 -23.14
C ASP A 157 -9.72 4.66 -22.09
N GLY A 158 -10.43 4.93 -21.00
CA GLY A 158 -10.59 3.99 -19.90
C GLY A 158 -9.50 4.07 -18.82
N TYR A 159 -8.34 4.66 -19.09
CA TYR A 159 -7.29 4.88 -18.09
C TYR A 159 -7.62 6.06 -17.19
N LYS A 160 -7.43 5.90 -15.88
CA LYS A 160 -7.64 6.96 -14.89
C LYS A 160 -6.41 7.10 -14.01
N GLU A 161 -5.93 8.34 -13.84
CA GLU A 161 -4.79 8.62 -12.97
C GLU A 161 -5.13 8.31 -11.51
N ILE A 162 -4.16 7.74 -10.80
CA ILE A 162 -4.24 7.43 -9.38
C ILE A 162 -2.95 7.83 -8.68
N SER A 163 -3.07 8.59 -7.58
CA SER A 163 -1.93 9.08 -6.81
C SER A 163 -1.75 8.26 -5.54
N PHE A 164 -0.94 7.21 -5.61
CA PHE A 164 -0.61 6.39 -4.45
C PHE A 164 0.27 7.14 -3.46
N VAL A 165 0.14 6.78 -2.18
CA VAL A 165 1.01 7.27 -1.09
C VAL A 165 2.38 6.60 -1.15
N CYS A 166 2.39 5.28 -1.35
CA CYS A 166 3.61 4.50 -1.46
C CYS A 166 3.95 4.29 -2.94
N LEU A 167 5.01 4.94 -3.39
CA LEU A 167 5.55 4.80 -4.74
C LEU A 167 6.91 4.13 -4.69
N ARG A 168 7.27 3.38 -5.74
CA ARG A 168 8.65 3.07 -6.03
C ARG A 168 9.29 4.30 -6.68
N PRO A 169 10.46 4.72 -6.22
CA PRO A 169 11.30 5.61 -7.02
C PRO A 169 11.92 4.72 -8.13
N ASP A 170 11.47 4.89 -9.34
CA ASP A 170 12.08 4.25 -10.52
C ASP A 170 12.79 5.32 -11.32
#